data_2da6d5d4ea5fbcdb60239c159c0c9dde
#
_entry.id   2da6d5d4ea5fbcdb60239c159c0c9dde
#
_cell.length_a   1.000
_cell.length_b   1.000
_cell.length_c   1.000
_cell.angle_alpha   90.00
_cell.angle_beta   90.00
_cell.angle_gamma   90.00
#
_symmetry.space_group_name_H-M   'P 1'
#
loop_
_entity.id
_entity.type
_entity.pdbx_description
1 polymer ?
#
loop_
_entity_poly.entity_id
_entity_poly.type
_entity_poly.pdbx_seq_one_letter_code
_entity_poly.pdbx_strand_id
1 'polypeptide(L)'
;MKPNYRNIVQKGDEIYLCVNGEWFFYNQTEPPLGAGAMGTVYLGRSCQTQERVAIKRVVDKYANVPSIRERAKLEASLLFRHRNLVEMIGYCELNPYNGPIFIVSRLVQGITLDEHVNTHLRNRKDAVKRICESLYPVMDALDYLHQKGIVHMDIKPANIMIEHGSNIRLMDLGIAYT
;
A
#
# COMPACT_ATOMS: atom_id res chain seq x y z
N MET A 1 18.96 31.18 4.89
CA MET A 1 18.76 29.86 5.54
C MET A 1 17.42 29.33 5.09
N LYS A 2 17.38 28.23 4.32
CA LYS A 2 16.12 27.55 4.01
C LYS A 2 15.61 26.89 5.30
N PRO A 3 14.34 27.04 5.68
CA PRO A 3 13.82 26.37 6.86
C PRO A 3 13.96 24.87 6.67
N ASN A 4 14.55 24.22 7.67
CA ASN A 4 14.75 22.78 7.70
C ASN A 4 13.40 22.12 8.06
N TYR A 5 12.49 22.06 7.11
CA TYR A 5 11.21 21.39 7.29
C TYR A 5 11.48 19.89 7.38
N ARG A 6 11.44 19.35 8.59
CA ARG A 6 11.45 17.92 8.80
C ARG A 6 10.17 17.33 8.22
N ASN A 7 10.28 16.50 7.21
CA ASN A 7 9.14 15.79 6.59
C ASN A 7 8.50 14.76 7.53
N ILE A 8 9.16 14.43 8.63
CA ILE A 8 8.70 13.48 9.65
C ILE A 8 8.80 14.16 11.01
N VAL A 9 7.70 14.21 11.75
CA VAL A 9 7.62 14.78 13.10
C VAL A 9 6.91 13.81 14.02
N GLN A 10 7.51 13.52 15.15
CA GLN A 10 6.88 12.72 16.21
C GLN A 10 6.35 13.63 17.31
N LYS A 11 5.09 13.40 17.72
CA LYS A 11 4.44 14.08 18.85
C LYS A 11 3.78 13.02 19.73
N GLY A 12 4.44 12.65 20.82
CA GLY A 12 4.00 11.52 21.65
C GLY A 12 3.97 10.22 20.85
N ASP A 13 2.82 9.59 20.78
CA ASP A 13 2.61 8.35 20.05
C ASP A 13 2.20 8.57 18.56
N GLU A 14 2.01 9.81 18.16
CA GLU A 14 1.64 10.16 16.80
C GLU A 14 2.85 10.50 15.96
N ILE A 15 2.89 9.94 14.75
CA ILE A 15 3.88 10.20 13.71
C ILE A 15 3.21 10.99 12.59
N TYR A 16 3.74 12.15 12.30
CA TYR A 16 3.31 13.06 11.24
C TYR A 16 4.27 12.99 10.06
N LEU A 17 3.71 12.88 8.86
CA LEU A 17 4.45 12.70 7.61
C LEU A 17 4.01 13.76 6.60
N CYS A 18 4.96 14.46 5.99
CA CYS A 18 4.69 15.37 4.87
C CYS A 18 4.94 14.64 3.55
N VAL A 19 3.89 14.50 2.75
CA VAL A 19 3.92 13.87 1.43
C VAL A 19 3.36 14.85 0.41
N ASN A 20 4.16 15.27 -0.54
CA ASN A 20 3.76 16.23 -1.59
C ASN A 20 3.09 17.52 -1.05
N GLY A 21 3.56 18.00 0.11
CA GLY A 21 3.02 19.21 0.75
C GLY A 21 1.78 19.01 1.61
N GLU A 22 1.24 17.80 1.66
CA GLU A 22 0.12 17.42 2.52
C GLU A 22 0.64 16.64 3.75
N TRP A 23 0.07 16.91 4.92
CA TRP A 23 0.43 16.23 6.15
C TRP A 23 -0.55 15.12 6.47
N PHE A 24 0.02 13.95 6.80
CA PHE A 24 -0.69 12.75 7.27
C PHE A 24 -0.15 12.35 8.63
N PHE A 25 -0.97 11.68 9.43
CA PHE A 25 -0.52 11.15 10.72
C PHE A 25 -1.10 9.78 11.00
N TYR A 26 -0.43 9.03 11.84
CA TYR A 26 -0.92 7.77 12.42
C TYR A 26 -0.44 7.64 13.86
N ASN A 27 -1.14 6.86 14.67
CA ASN A 27 -0.73 6.51 16.02
C ASN A 27 0.01 5.16 15.99
N GLN A 28 1.29 5.17 16.40
CA GLN A 28 2.14 3.97 16.36
C GLN A 28 1.80 2.92 17.42
N THR A 29 0.99 3.27 18.44
CA THR A 29 0.55 2.35 19.49
C THR A 29 -0.79 1.69 19.18
N GLU A 30 -1.53 2.18 18.18
CA GLU A 30 -2.74 1.50 17.70
C GLU A 30 -2.39 0.20 16.97
N PRO A 31 -3.25 -0.83 17.05
CA PRO A 31 -3.05 -2.05 16.29
C PRO A 31 -2.91 -1.75 14.80
N PRO A 32 -1.86 -2.28 14.12
CA PRO A 32 -1.70 -2.06 12.70
C PRO A 32 -2.80 -2.77 11.89
N LEU A 33 -3.08 -2.26 10.70
CA LEU A 33 -3.96 -2.91 9.72
C LEU A 33 -3.39 -4.23 9.21
N GLY A 34 -2.05 -4.33 9.17
CA GLY A 34 -1.34 -5.52 8.77
C GLY A 34 0.16 -5.38 8.95
N ALA A 35 0.84 -6.52 9.05
CA ALA A 35 2.29 -6.59 9.12
C ALA A 35 2.79 -7.73 8.23
N GLY A 36 3.86 -7.47 7.50
CA GLY A 36 4.50 -8.43 6.61
C GLY A 36 6.02 -8.32 6.63
N ALA A 37 6.69 -9.12 5.80
CA ALA A 37 8.14 -9.16 5.73
C ALA A 37 8.77 -7.80 5.38
N MET A 38 8.08 -6.98 4.59
CA MET A 38 8.59 -5.70 4.08
C MET A 38 8.23 -4.50 4.95
N GLY A 39 7.25 -4.63 5.84
CA GLY A 39 6.83 -3.50 6.67
C GLY A 39 5.52 -3.71 7.41
N THR A 40 5.14 -2.68 8.12
CA THR A 40 3.90 -2.62 8.90
C THR A 40 3.01 -1.52 8.36
N VAL A 41 1.73 -1.81 8.17
CA VAL A 41 0.72 -0.89 7.65
C VAL A 41 -0.16 -0.38 8.77
N TYR A 42 -0.25 0.93 8.92
CA TYR A 42 -1.07 1.61 9.92
C TYR A 42 -2.24 2.34 9.28
N LEU A 43 -3.33 2.46 10.02
CA LEU A 43 -4.40 3.39 9.68
C LEU A 43 -3.92 4.82 9.96
N GLY A 44 -3.91 5.64 8.92
CA GLY A 44 -3.59 7.07 9.03
C GLY A 44 -4.73 7.97 8.60
N ARG A 45 -4.51 9.27 8.74
CA ARG A 45 -5.44 10.31 8.31
C ARG A 45 -4.70 11.50 7.70
N SER A 46 -5.34 12.16 6.74
CA SER A 46 -4.92 13.50 6.31
C SER A 46 -5.20 14.51 7.42
N CYS A 47 -4.24 15.38 7.70
CA CYS A 47 -4.43 16.49 8.66
C CYS A 47 -5.42 17.53 8.12
N GLN A 48 -5.49 17.71 6.80
CA GLN A 48 -6.35 18.70 6.18
C GLN A 48 -7.79 18.18 6.01
N THR A 49 -7.96 17.01 5.42
CA THR A 49 -9.28 16.49 5.03
C THR A 49 -9.87 15.48 6.01
N GLN A 50 -9.07 14.97 6.95
CA GLN A 50 -9.43 13.85 7.84
C GLN A 50 -9.73 12.54 7.11
N GLU A 51 -9.48 12.49 5.81
CA GLU A 51 -9.64 11.28 5.02
C GLU A 51 -8.70 10.18 5.52
N ARG A 52 -9.20 8.95 5.60
CA ARG A 52 -8.42 7.79 6.04
C ARG A 52 -7.51 7.31 4.93
N VAL A 53 -6.28 6.98 5.30
CA VAL A 53 -5.24 6.47 4.41
C VAL A 53 -4.56 5.25 5.02
N ALA A 54 -3.86 4.48 4.21
CA ALA A 54 -2.96 3.44 4.67
C ALA A 54 -1.52 3.98 4.65
N ILE A 55 -0.80 3.82 5.75
CA ILE A 55 0.59 4.25 5.90
C ILE A 55 1.44 3.01 6.17
N LYS A 56 2.27 2.62 5.20
CA LYS A 56 3.21 1.51 5.32
C LYS A 56 4.57 2.03 5.74
N ARG A 57 5.03 1.63 6.91
CA ARG A 57 6.42 1.82 7.35
C ARG A 57 7.25 0.62 6.88
N VAL A 58 8.23 0.87 6.03
CA VAL A 58 9.17 -0.16 5.58
C VAL A 58 10.07 -0.57 6.74
N VAL A 59 10.32 -1.87 6.92
CA VAL A 59 11.18 -2.42 7.97
C VAL A 59 12.59 -1.85 7.85
N ASP A 60 13.18 -1.43 8.97
CA ASP A 60 14.46 -0.71 9.00
C ASP A 60 15.59 -1.45 8.29
N LYS A 61 15.66 -2.78 8.41
CA LYS A 61 16.67 -3.58 7.69
C LYS A 61 16.58 -3.46 6.17
N TYR A 62 15.39 -3.21 5.62
CA TYR A 62 15.17 -3.02 4.19
C TYR A 62 15.24 -1.55 3.78
N ALA A 63 14.86 -0.64 4.68
CA ALA A 63 14.95 0.79 4.44
C ALA A 63 16.40 1.27 4.22
N ASN A 64 17.39 0.52 4.72
CA ASN A 64 18.80 0.77 4.54
C ASN A 64 19.44 0.02 3.36
N VAL A 65 18.66 -0.77 2.60
CA VAL A 65 19.10 -1.43 1.37
C VAL A 65 18.75 -0.56 0.17
N PRO A 66 19.72 0.00 -0.56
CA PRO A 66 19.47 0.99 -1.61
C PRO A 66 18.45 0.52 -2.66
N SER A 67 18.59 -0.71 -3.16
CA SER A 67 17.70 -1.24 -4.19
C SER A 67 16.25 -1.40 -3.71
N ILE A 68 16.05 -1.79 -2.45
CA ILE A 68 14.71 -1.93 -1.85
C ILE A 68 14.10 -0.54 -1.61
N ARG A 69 14.93 0.40 -1.13
CA ARG A 69 14.51 1.78 -0.90
C ARG A 69 14.05 2.46 -2.19
N GLU A 70 14.83 2.33 -3.26
CA GLU A 70 14.47 2.88 -4.57
C GLU A 70 13.20 2.24 -5.14
N ARG A 71 13.00 0.95 -4.98
CA ARG A 71 11.74 0.29 -5.35
C ARG A 71 10.54 0.85 -4.58
N ALA A 72 10.67 1.01 -3.27
CA ALA A 72 9.60 1.57 -2.43
C ALA A 72 9.22 3.00 -2.87
N LYS A 73 10.21 3.84 -3.15
CA LYS A 73 10.01 5.20 -3.65
C LYS A 73 9.34 5.21 -5.01
N LEU A 74 9.77 4.31 -5.89
CA LEU A 74 9.22 4.15 -7.21
C LEU A 74 7.75 3.73 -7.16
N GLU A 75 7.43 2.66 -6.42
CA GLU A 75 6.06 2.21 -6.19
C GLU A 75 5.17 3.36 -5.72
N ALA A 76 5.62 4.09 -4.71
CA ALA A 76 4.87 5.20 -4.15
C ALA A 76 4.71 6.40 -5.10
N SER A 77 5.59 6.52 -6.09
CA SER A 77 5.54 7.59 -7.10
C SER A 77 4.64 7.25 -8.29
N LEU A 78 4.17 6.02 -8.40
CA LEU A 78 3.29 5.59 -9.48
C LEU A 78 1.85 6.02 -9.19
N LEU A 79 1.51 7.21 -9.61
CA LEU A 79 0.19 7.81 -9.46
C LEU A 79 -0.80 7.25 -10.50
N PHE A 80 -0.87 5.92 -10.59
CA PHE A 80 -1.82 5.26 -11.47
C PHE A 80 -3.23 5.31 -10.92
N ARG A 81 -4.17 5.58 -11.80
CA ARG A 81 -5.60 5.52 -11.49
C ARG A 81 -6.24 4.42 -12.33
N HIS A 82 -6.52 3.32 -11.67
CA HIS A 82 -7.26 2.20 -12.23
C HIS A 82 -8.16 1.62 -11.15
N ARG A 83 -9.42 1.32 -11.50
CA ARG A 83 -10.43 0.84 -10.53
C ARG A 83 -10.01 -0.42 -9.75
N ASN A 84 -9.13 -1.22 -10.33
CA ASN A 84 -8.67 -2.49 -9.76
C ASN A 84 -7.22 -2.43 -9.26
N LEU A 85 -6.65 -1.24 -9.09
CA LEU A 85 -5.36 -1.00 -8.44
C LEU A 85 -5.52 -0.16 -7.18
N VAL A 86 -4.66 -0.39 -6.19
CA VAL A 86 -4.49 0.55 -5.09
C VAL A 86 -4.02 1.89 -5.62
N GLU A 87 -4.59 2.98 -5.11
CA GLU A 87 -4.20 4.33 -5.48
C GLU A 87 -3.10 4.82 -4.53
N MET A 88 -1.93 5.11 -5.08
CA MET A 88 -0.79 5.65 -4.32
C MET A 88 -0.94 7.16 -4.15
N ILE A 89 -0.55 7.68 -2.97
CA ILE A 89 -0.49 9.11 -2.67
C ILE A 89 0.95 9.59 -2.76
N GLY A 90 1.91 8.83 -2.24
CA GLY A 90 3.31 9.15 -2.30
C GLY A 90 4.13 8.50 -1.20
N TYR A 91 5.32 9.02 -0.97
CA TYR A 91 6.21 8.55 0.09
C TYR A 91 6.78 9.71 0.89
N CYS A 92 7.29 9.38 2.07
CA CYS A 92 8.01 10.30 2.94
C CYS A 92 9.26 9.61 3.48
N GLU A 93 10.38 10.29 3.45
CA GLU A 93 11.65 9.84 4.02
C GLU A 93 12.34 10.98 4.76
N LEU A 94 13.06 10.63 5.82
CA LEU A 94 13.86 11.59 6.58
C LEU A 94 15.19 11.91 5.86
N ASN A 95 15.80 10.89 5.26
CA ASN A 95 17.06 10.94 4.57
C ASN A 95 17.00 10.07 3.30
N PRO A 96 17.54 10.53 2.14
CA PRO A 96 17.50 9.78 0.89
C PRO A 96 18.22 8.42 0.94
N TYR A 97 19.17 8.24 1.84
CA TYR A 97 20.07 7.08 1.84
C TYR A 97 19.77 6.08 2.96
N ASN A 98 19.21 6.53 4.07
CA ASN A 98 18.96 5.69 5.24
C ASN A 98 17.80 6.22 6.10
N GLY A 99 17.48 5.46 7.15
CA GLY A 99 16.40 5.80 8.08
C GLY A 99 15.01 5.45 7.55
N PRO A 100 13.97 5.81 8.30
CA PRO A 100 12.61 5.40 7.99
C PRO A 100 12.13 5.93 6.65
N ILE A 101 11.41 5.07 5.93
CA ILE A 101 10.66 5.41 4.73
C ILE A 101 9.22 4.94 4.90
N PHE A 102 8.28 5.80 4.56
CA PHE A 102 6.85 5.57 4.65
C PHE A 102 6.22 5.70 3.27
N ILE A 103 5.31 4.79 2.95
CA ILE A 103 4.51 4.82 1.73
C ILE A 103 3.07 5.11 2.14
N VAL A 104 2.46 6.10 1.52
CA VAL A 104 1.07 6.49 1.77
C VAL A 104 0.22 6.16 0.56
N SER A 105 -0.87 5.46 0.79
CA SER A 105 -1.86 5.08 -0.22
C SER A 105 -3.28 5.31 0.27
N ARG A 106 -4.25 5.32 -0.64
CA ARG A 106 -5.67 5.28 -0.30
C ARG A 106 -5.97 4.04 0.52
N LEU A 107 -6.83 4.19 1.52
CA LEU A 107 -7.28 3.05 2.31
C LEU A 107 -8.26 2.21 1.48
N VAL A 108 -7.93 0.94 1.29
CA VAL A 108 -8.85 -0.06 0.74
C VAL A 108 -9.55 -0.75 1.90
N GLN A 109 -10.85 -0.58 2.02
CA GLN A 109 -11.66 -1.17 3.08
C GLN A 109 -12.30 -2.46 2.59
N GLY A 110 -11.87 -3.58 3.14
CA GLY A 110 -12.35 -4.91 2.75
C GLY A 110 -11.54 -6.01 3.39
N ILE A 111 -11.58 -7.18 2.79
CA ILE A 111 -10.80 -8.35 3.20
C ILE A 111 -9.93 -8.85 2.05
N THR A 112 -8.86 -9.54 2.36
CA THR A 112 -8.02 -10.15 1.34
C THR A 112 -8.70 -11.37 0.70
N LEU A 113 -8.25 -11.76 -0.50
CA LEU A 113 -8.82 -12.91 -1.21
C LEU A 113 -8.64 -14.20 -0.43
N ASP A 114 -7.49 -14.42 0.22
CA ASP A 114 -7.24 -15.60 1.06
C ASP A 114 -8.17 -15.62 2.29
N GLU A 115 -8.40 -14.49 2.93
CA GLU A 115 -9.37 -14.37 4.01
C GLU A 115 -10.80 -14.66 3.52
N HIS A 116 -11.18 -14.11 2.37
CA HIS A 116 -12.49 -14.37 1.76
C HIS A 116 -12.69 -15.86 1.43
N VAL A 117 -11.68 -16.51 0.85
CA VAL A 117 -11.72 -17.95 0.56
C VAL A 117 -11.91 -18.75 1.85
N ASN A 118 -11.14 -18.44 2.88
CA ASN A 118 -11.19 -19.19 4.14
C ASN A 118 -12.48 -18.98 4.92
N THR A 119 -13.08 -17.79 4.88
CA THR A 119 -14.26 -17.45 5.68
C THR A 119 -15.58 -17.66 4.93
N HIS A 120 -15.62 -17.44 3.61
CA HIS A 120 -16.87 -17.41 2.83
C HIS A 120 -16.98 -18.51 1.77
N LEU A 121 -15.85 -19.07 1.29
CA LEU A 121 -15.88 -20.01 0.16
C LEU A 121 -15.47 -21.43 0.53
N ARG A 122 -14.88 -21.68 1.68
CA ARG A 122 -14.21 -22.95 2.06
C ARG A 122 -15.05 -24.21 1.80
N ASN A 123 -16.37 -24.14 2.01
CA ASN A 123 -17.26 -25.30 1.88
C ASN A 123 -18.30 -25.13 0.75
N ARG A 124 -18.09 -24.18 -0.15
CA ARG A 124 -19.04 -23.92 -1.24
C ARG A 124 -18.71 -24.75 -2.48
N LYS A 125 -19.74 -25.32 -3.09
CA LYS A 125 -19.59 -26.06 -4.35
C LYS A 125 -19.17 -25.17 -5.52
N ASP A 126 -19.48 -23.86 -5.45
CA ASP A 126 -19.15 -22.86 -6.47
C ASP A 126 -17.87 -22.06 -6.15
N ALA A 127 -17.07 -22.49 -5.15
CA ALA A 127 -15.89 -21.78 -4.70
C ALA A 127 -14.88 -21.50 -5.83
N VAL A 128 -14.56 -22.51 -6.64
CA VAL A 128 -13.61 -22.36 -7.75
C VAL A 128 -14.10 -21.31 -8.75
N LYS A 129 -15.39 -21.37 -9.12
CA LYS A 129 -15.98 -20.39 -10.05
C LYS A 129 -15.84 -18.96 -9.50
N ARG A 130 -16.17 -18.75 -8.21
CA ARG A 130 -16.10 -17.43 -7.57
C ARG A 130 -14.66 -16.92 -7.46
N ILE A 131 -13.70 -17.79 -7.19
CA ILE A 131 -12.28 -17.43 -7.20
C ILE A 131 -11.88 -16.99 -8.61
N CYS A 132 -12.22 -17.77 -9.64
CA CYS A 132 -11.92 -17.40 -11.03
C CYS A 132 -12.54 -16.06 -11.41
N GLU A 133 -13.79 -15.82 -11.05
CA GLU A 133 -14.48 -14.55 -11.30
C GLU A 133 -13.78 -13.36 -10.61
N SER A 134 -13.21 -13.56 -9.43
CA SER A 134 -12.43 -12.54 -8.70
C SER A 134 -11.10 -12.22 -9.36
N LEU A 135 -10.55 -13.09 -10.21
CA LEU A 135 -9.29 -12.88 -10.90
C LEU A 135 -9.41 -12.05 -12.19
N TYR A 136 -10.57 -11.95 -12.82
CA TYR A 136 -10.76 -11.12 -14.01
C TYR A 136 -10.38 -9.63 -13.76
N PRO A 137 -10.86 -8.96 -12.70
CA PRO A 137 -10.43 -7.61 -12.40
C PRO A 137 -8.93 -7.49 -12.10
N VAL A 138 -8.30 -8.53 -11.55
CA VAL A 138 -6.84 -8.57 -11.36
C VAL A 138 -6.11 -8.61 -12.69
N MET A 139 -6.62 -9.38 -13.65
CA MET A 139 -6.06 -9.42 -15.02
C MET A 139 -6.17 -8.07 -15.71
N ASP A 140 -7.28 -7.35 -15.56
CA ASP A 140 -7.45 -5.98 -16.08
C ASP A 140 -6.41 -5.02 -15.48
N ALA A 141 -6.18 -5.13 -14.16
CA ALA A 141 -5.16 -4.34 -13.49
C ALA A 141 -3.74 -4.66 -13.98
N LEU A 142 -3.44 -5.94 -14.21
CA LEU A 142 -2.15 -6.40 -14.73
C LEU A 142 -1.92 -5.93 -16.17
N ASP A 143 -2.94 -6.04 -17.03
CA ASP A 143 -2.86 -5.54 -18.41
C ASP A 143 -2.55 -4.04 -18.42
N TYR A 144 -3.24 -3.26 -17.59
CA TYR A 144 -2.97 -1.83 -17.44
C TYR A 144 -1.52 -1.54 -17.00
N LEU A 145 -0.97 -2.30 -16.05
CA LEU A 145 0.43 -2.16 -15.63
C LEU A 145 1.41 -2.55 -16.75
N HIS A 146 1.15 -3.67 -17.43
CA HIS A 146 2.00 -4.15 -18.52
C HIS A 146 2.07 -3.18 -19.70
N GLN A 147 0.96 -2.52 -20.05
CA GLN A 147 0.95 -1.46 -21.06
C GLN A 147 1.82 -0.26 -20.68
N LYS A 148 2.17 -0.11 -19.40
CA LYS A 148 3.09 0.92 -18.89
C LYS A 148 4.50 0.40 -18.62
N GLY A 149 4.81 -0.82 -19.07
CA GLY A 149 6.11 -1.45 -18.86
C GLY A 149 6.37 -1.89 -17.43
N ILE A 150 5.32 -2.13 -16.64
CA ILE A 150 5.45 -2.49 -15.22
C ILE A 150 4.98 -3.91 -14.97
N VAL A 151 5.79 -4.70 -14.29
CA VAL A 151 5.48 -6.06 -13.84
C VAL A 151 5.27 -6.04 -12.32
N HIS A 152 4.19 -6.64 -11.83
CA HIS A 152 3.83 -6.60 -10.41
C HIS A 152 4.77 -7.41 -9.51
N MET A 153 5.24 -8.56 -9.95
CA MET A 153 6.22 -9.44 -9.29
C MET A 153 5.79 -10.11 -7.96
N ASP A 154 4.65 -9.75 -7.37
CA ASP A 154 4.19 -10.36 -6.10
C ASP A 154 2.67 -10.63 -6.09
N ILE A 155 2.18 -11.30 -7.15
CA ILE A 155 0.78 -11.70 -7.25
C ILE A 155 0.52 -12.86 -6.30
N LYS A 156 -0.34 -12.63 -5.32
CA LYS A 156 -0.77 -13.64 -4.35
C LYS A 156 -2.11 -13.23 -3.72
N PRO A 157 -2.89 -14.17 -3.15
CA PRO A 157 -4.19 -13.86 -2.56
C PRO A 157 -4.15 -12.78 -1.46
N ALA A 158 -3.06 -12.69 -0.69
CA ALA A 158 -2.87 -11.66 0.33
C ALA A 158 -2.73 -10.24 -0.24
N ASN A 159 -2.35 -10.09 -1.53
CA ASN A 159 -2.22 -8.83 -2.23
C ASN A 159 -3.44 -8.51 -3.12
N ILE A 160 -4.52 -9.24 -2.98
CA ILE A 160 -5.79 -8.98 -3.67
C ILE A 160 -6.85 -8.68 -2.61
N MET A 161 -7.38 -7.46 -2.62
CA MET A 161 -8.42 -7.01 -1.70
C MET A 161 -9.79 -7.04 -2.36
N ILE A 162 -10.77 -7.51 -1.63
CA ILE A 162 -12.19 -7.42 -1.97
C ILE A 162 -12.77 -6.29 -1.12
N GLU A 163 -13.03 -5.14 -1.76
CA GLU A 163 -13.63 -3.99 -1.09
C GLU A 163 -15.08 -4.26 -0.70
N HIS A 164 -15.57 -3.53 0.30
CA HIS A 164 -16.99 -3.46 0.58
C HIS A 164 -17.74 -3.00 -0.68
N GLY A 165 -18.70 -3.82 -1.15
CA GLY A 165 -19.37 -3.60 -2.43
C GLY A 165 -18.80 -4.40 -3.62
N SER A 166 -17.87 -5.35 -3.33
CA SER A 166 -17.36 -6.36 -4.28
C SER A 166 -16.39 -5.86 -5.35
N ASN A 167 -15.83 -4.65 -5.26
CA ASN A 167 -14.76 -4.24 -6.15
C ASN A 167 -13.44 -4.93 -5.74
N ILE A 168 -12.66 -5.37 -6.72
CA ILE A 168 -11.38 -6.05 -6.51
C ILE A 168 -10.24 -5.04 -6.73
N ARG A 169 -9.30 -4.98 -5.78
CA ARG A 169 -8.09 -4.18 -5.93
C ARG A 169 -6.84 -5.01 -5.73
N LEU A 170 -5.91 -4.88 -6.66
CA LEU A 170 -4.57 -5.39 -6.54
C LEU A 170 -3.74 -4.41 -5.70
N MET A 171 -3.12 -4.94 -4.65
CA MET A 171 -2.34 -4.21 -3.67
C MET A 171 -0.84 -4.44 -3.88
N ASP A 172 -0.01 -3.69 -3.14
CA ASP A 172 1.44 -3.90 -3.01
C ASP A 172 2.14 -4.15 -4.36
N LEU A 173 2.32 -3.10 -5.13
CA LEU A 173 3.07 -3.13 -6.38
C LEU A 173 4.55 -3.40 -6.06
N GLY A 174 4.92 -4.67 -5.94
CA GLY A 174 6.31 -5.10 -5.74
C GLY A 174 7.15 -4.94 -7.01
N ILE A 175 7.26 -3.74 -7.51
CA ILE A 175 7.56 -3.36 -8.88
C ILE A 175 8.90 -3.85 -9.41
N ALA A 176 8.89 -4.47 -10.59
CA ALA A 176 10.02 -4.54 -11.48
C ALA A 176 9.72 -3.86 -12.82
N TYR A 177 10.67 -3.10 -13.31
CA TYR A 177 10.69 -2.66 -14.71
C TYR A 177 11.26 -3.77 -15.59
N THR A 178 10.67 -3.93 -16.75
CA THR A 178 11.28 -4.63 -17.88
C THR A 178 11.96 -3.62 -18.79
#